data_15515383375234e530e389a2db02c714
#
_entry.id   15515383375234e530e389a2db02c714
#
_cell.length_a   1.000
_cell.length_b   1.000
_cell.length_c   1.000
_cell.angle_alpha   90.00
_cell.angle_beta   90.00
_cell.angle_gamma   90.00
#
_symmetry.space_group_name_H-M   'P 1'
#
loop_
_entity.id
_entity.type
_entity.pdbx_description
1 polymer ?
#
loop_
_entity_poly.entity_id
_entity_poly.type
_entity_poly.pdbx_seq_one_letter_code
_entity_poly.pdbx_strand_id
1 'polypeptide(L)'
;AGRANGIQESKNLTVYTSPFEDDENLKAVEPILETLLQMHTVVLMDCDFTTPMRYFKYAQEIYLVQSMDILTIQPLTAFLRQLSDKGMFEESKARVVLNKFIRTKEIREEILIGGISIYNDAAMTVRKELFDRRNVKHITIPFDLKSYLRYLDGLVTCDISLKGYTKDFLQSLKNLAGMVYGIGNTKKEKYTPPSIRNNSINNNGFSTKMNNTLDQ
;
A
#
# COMPACT_ATOMS: atom_id res chain seq x y z
N ALA A 1 -17.40 -8.27 -17.71
CA ALA A 1 -17.18 -7.82 -16.34
C ALA A 1 -16.47 -8.94 -15.60
N GLY A 2 -15.17 -8.75 -15.27
CA GLY A 2 -14.40 -9.72 -14.49
C GLY A 2 -15.03 -9.89 -13.12
N ARG A 3 -15.41 -11.11 -12.77
CA ARG A 3 -15.84 -11.45 -11.41
C ARG A 3 -14.60 -11.73 -10.59
N ALA A 4 -14.39 -10.97 -9.53
CA ALA A 4 -13.42 -11.36 -8.50
C ALA A 4 -13.98 -12.62 -7.80
N ASN A 5 -13.32 -13.74 -7.98
CA ASN A 5 -13.67 -14.98 -7.26
C ASN A 5 -12.96 -14.95 -5.91
N GLY A 6 -13.73 -14.63 -4.86
CA GLY A 6 -13.24 -14.65 -3.48
C GLY A 6 -13.45 -16.03 -2.85
N ILE A 7 -12.47 -16.50 -2.09
CA ILE A 7 -12.56 -17.69 -1.24
C ILE A 7 -12.84 -17.22 0.18
N GLN A 8 -13.97 -17.62 0.75
CA GLN A 8 -14.31 -17.27 2.12
C GLN A 8 -13.61 -18.23 3.09
N GLU A 9 -12.51 -17.75 3.71
CA GLU A 9 -11.70 -18.52 4.67
C GLU A 9 -12.33 -18.57 6.08
N SER A 10 -13.09 -17.55 6.43
CA SER A 10 -13.84 -17.48 7.69
C SER A 10 -15.03 -16.55 7.57
N LYS A 11 -15.86 -16.47 8.63
CA LYS A 11 -17.03 -15.56 8.66
C LYS A 11 -16.69 -14.11 8.28
N ASN A 12 -15.48 -13.66 8.60
CA ASN A 12 -15.08 -12.25 8.45
C ASN A 12 -13.87 -12.07 7.52
N LEU A 13 -13.41 -13.13 6.84
CA LEU A 13 -12.25 -13.07 5.95
C LEU A 13 -12.57 -13.71 4.62
N THR A 14 -12.47 -12.94 3.56
CA THR A 14 -12.52 -13.42 2.18
C THR A 14 -11.20 -13.07 1.50
N VAL A 15 -10.59 -14.03 0.86
CA VAL A 15 -9.32 -13.87 0.12
C VAL A 15 -9.63 -13.81 -1.37
N TYR A 16 -9.08 -12.80 -2.03
CA TYR A 16 -9.17 -12.62 -3.48
C TYR A 16 -7.78 -12.75 -4.07
N THR A 17 -7.64 -13.59 -5.07
CA THR A 17 -6.39 -13.75 -5.82
C THR A 17 -6.61 -13.28 -7.25
N SER A 18 -5.62 -12.58 -7.81
CA SER A 18 -5.61 -12.23 -9.24
C SER A 18 -4.69 -13.20 -9.96
N PRO A 19 -5.10 -13.81 -11.06
CA PRO A 19 -4.17 -14.54 -11.92
C PRO A 19 -3.13 -13.56 -12.49
N PHE A 20 -1.85 -13.90 -12.37
CA PHE A 20 -0.71 -13.02 -12.65
C PHE A 20 -0.48 -12.71 -14.13
N GLU A 21 -1.20 -13.34 -15.08
CA GLU A 21 -0.75 -13.42 -16.46
C GLU A 21 -1.58 -12.67 -17.51
N ASP A 22 -2.65 -11.94 -17.12
CA ASP A 22 -3.50 -11.30 -18.13
C ASP A 22 -3.49 -9.78 -18.06
N ASP A 23 -2.92 -9.15 -19.09
CA ASP A 23 -3.01 -7.69 -19.34
C ASP A 23 -4.48 -7.19 -19.42
N GLU A 24 -5.42 -8.04 -19.80
CA GLU A 24 -6.85 -7.72 -19.81
C GLU A 24 -7.42 -7.60 -18.40
N ASN A 25 -6.94 -8.38 -17.45
CA ASN A 25 -7.31 -8.28 -16.03
C ASN A 25 -6.83 -6.97 -15.41
N LEU A 26 -5.73 -6.40 -15.91
CA LEU A 26 -5.26 -5.10 -15.44
C LEU A 26 -6.23 -3.94 -15.73
N LYS A 27 -7.05 -4.03 -16.77
CA LYS A 27 -8.10 -3.04 -17.10
C LYS A 27 -9.35 -3.23 -16.24
N ALA A 28 -9.59 -4.45 -15.77
CA ALA A 28 -10.77 -4.79 -14.95
C ALA A 28 -10.56 -4.54 -13.45
N VAL A 29 -9.34 -4.24 -13.02
CA VAL A 29 -9.00 -4.14 -11.59
C VAL A 29 -9.69 -2.95 -10.91
N GLU A 30 -9.74 -1.78 -11.55
CA GLU A 30 -10.38 -0.63 -10.92
C GLU A 30 -11.87 -0.91 -10.58
N PRO A 31 -12.70 -1.44 -11.49
CA PRO A 31 -14.07 -1.81 -11.15
C PRO A 31 -14.17 -2.92 -10.09
N ILE A 32 -13.23 -3.87 -10.09
CA ILE A 32 -13.20 -4.93 -9.08
C ILE A 32 -12.89 -4.33 -7.72
N LEU A 33 -11.86 -3.49 -7.62
CA LEU A 33 -11.47 -2.84 -6.38
C LEU A 33 -12.58 -1.95 -5.83
N GLU A 34 -13.25 -1.17 -6.66
CA GLU A 34 -14.41 -0.37 -6.26
C GLU A 34 -15.54 -1.25 -5.70
N THR A 35 -15.79 -2.40 -6.31
CA THR A 35 -16.76 -3.36 -5.83
C THR A 35 -16.35 -3.92 -4.45
N LEU A 36 -15.07 -4.30 -4.28
CA LEU A 36 -14.57 -4.80 -3.00
C LEU A 36 -14.66 -3.76 -1.88
N LEU A 37 -14.36 -2.50 -2.19
CA LEU A 37 -14.47 -1.39 -1.24
C LEU A 37 -15.92 -1.11 -0.80
N GLN A 38 -16.90 -1.44 -1.64
CA GLN A 38 -18.31 -1.36 -1.29
C GLN A 38 -18.79 -2.54 -0.44
N MET A 39 -18.23 -3.73 -0.68
CA MET A 39 -18.64 -4.97 -0.03
C MET A 39 -17.99 -5.19 1.34
N HIS A 40 -16.79 -4.68 1.55
CA HIS A 40 -15.97 -4.95 2.74
C HIS A 40 -15.66 -3.69 3.53
N THR A 41 -15.69 -3.81 4.86
CA THR A 41 -15.32 -2.71 5.77
C THR A 41 -13.84 -2.36 5.69
N VAL A 42 -12.99 -3.36 5.44
CA VAL A 42 -11.55 -3.22 5.26
C VAL A 42 -11.13 -4.09 4.10
N VAL A 43 -10.34 -3.53 3.19
CA VAL A 43 -9.67 -4.24 2.10
C VAL A 43 -8.18 -4.09 2.30
N LEU A 44 -7.48 -5.21 2.45
CA LEU A 44 -6.02 -5.25 2.54
C LEU A 44 -5.48 -5.74 1.20
N MET A 45 -4.60 -4.95 0.59
CA MET A 45 -3.91 -5.33 -0.63
C MET A 45 -2.48 -5.71 -0.30
N ASP A 46 -2.09 -6.94 -0.59
CA ASP A 46 -0.69 -7.37 -0.54
C ASP A 46 -0.01 -6.91 -1.84
N CYS A 47 0.98 -6.04 -1.69
CA CYS A 47 1.64 -5.35 -2.78
C CYS A 47 3.14 -5.55 -2.71
N ASP A 48 3.76 -5.65 -3.86
CA ASP A 48 5.21 -5.65 -4.02
C ASP A 48 5.66 -4.52 -4.97
N PHE A 49 6.93 -4.50 -5.33
CA PHE A 49 7.50 -3.50 -6.23
C PHE A 49 7.06 -3.66 -7.70
N THR A 50 6.41 -4.77 -8.06
CA THR A 50 5.86 -5.02 -9.40
C THR A 50 4.40 -4.64 -9.50
N THR A 51 3.74 -4.41 -8.36
CA THR A 51 2.33 -4.01 -8.30
C THR A 51 2.10 -2.69 -9.05
N PRO A 52 1.14 -2.64 -9.98
CA PRO A 52 0.85 -1.44 -10.74
C PRO A 52 0.52 -0.25 -9.82
N MET A 53 1.23 0.86 -10.01
CA MET A 53 1.16 2.02 -9.11
C MET A 53 -0.26 2.61 -8.97
N ARG A 54 -1.12 2.42 -9.97
CA ARG A 54 -2.52 2.91 -9.93
C ARG A 54 -3.33 2.39 -8.76
N TYR A 55 -2.99 1.21 -8.21
CA TYR A 55 -3.65 0.66 -7.03
C TYR A 55 -3.48 1.52 -5.79
N PHE A 56 -2.33 2.19 -5.67
CA PHE A 56 -2.02 3.04 -4.53
C PHE A 56 -2.88 4.31 -4.45
N LYS A 57 -3.55 4.70 -5.53
CA LYS A 57 -4.53 5.80 -5.50
C LYS A 57 -5.71 5.53 -4.58
N TYR A 58 -6.13 4.27 -4.49
CA TYR A 58 -7.28 3.85 -3.69
C TYR A 58 -6.92 3.61 -2.23
N ALA A 59 -5.62 3.54 -1.91
CA ALA A 59 -5.18 3.31 -0.55
C ALA A 59 -5.49 4.51 0.35
N GLN A 60 -6.16 4.26 1.47
CA GLN A 60 -6.33 5.23 2.54
C GLN A 60 -5.08 5.28 3.43
N GLU A 61 -4.41 4.14 3.60
CA GLU A 61 -3.15 4.00 4.31
C GLU A 61 -2.22 3.07 3.53
N ILE A 62 -0.92 3.34 3.59
CA ILE A 62 0.13 2.56 2.94
C ILE A 62 1.07 2.07 4.03
N TYR A 63 1.07 0.76 4.26
CA TYR A 63 1.91 0.11 5.26
C TYR A 63 3.22 -0.33 4.64
N LEU A 64 4.30 0.33 5.03
CA LEU A 64 5.66 0.06 4.59
C LEU A 64 6.26 -1.01 5.49
N VAL A 65 6.24 -2.27 5.05
CA VAL A 65 6.74 -3.40 5.83
C VAL A 65 8.23 -3.57 5.57
N GLN A 66 9.05 -3.31 6.58
CA GLN A 66 10.50 -3.43 6.54
C GLN A 66 10.97 -4.50 7.51
N SER A 67 11.76 -5.45 7.03
CA SER A 67 12.48 -6.41 7.87
C SER A 67 13.84 -5.87 8.32
N MET A 68 14.60 -6.68 9.08
CA MET A 68 15.98 -6.35 9.47
C MET A 68 16.98 -6.38 8.32
N ASP A 69 16.57 -6.81 7.13
CA ASP A 69 17.41 -6.76 5.94
C ASP A 69 17.54 -5.33 5.43
N ILE A 70 18.65 -4.68 5.80
CA ILE A 70 18.95 -3.29 5.46
C ILE A 70 19.05 -3.09 3.93
N LEU A 71 19.41 -4.12 3.19
CA LEU A 71 19.53 -4.04 1.72
C LEU A 71 18.18 -3.80 1.04
N THR A 72 17.08 -4.13 1.70
CA THR A 72 15.72 -3.88 1.18
C THR A 72 15.24 -2.44 1.37
N ILE A 73 15.95 -1.63 2.16
CA ILE A 73 15.59 -0.21 2.39
C ILE A 73 15.71 0.59 1.11
N GLN A 74 16.79 0.41 0.35
CA GLN A 74 17.02 1.20 -0.86
C GLN A 74 15.95 0.94 -1.95
N PRO A 75 15.60 -0.30 -2.32
CA PRO A 75 14.50 -0.57 -3.23
C PRO A 75 13.17 0.01 -2.77
N LEU A 76 12.84 -0.11 -1.48
CA LEU A 76 11.62 0.46 -0.91
C LEU A 76 11.59 1.98 -1.05
N THR A 77 12.70 2.64 -0.71
CA THR A 77 12.80 4.10 -0.81
C THR A 77 12.70 4.57 -2.27
N ALA A 78 13.33 3.85 -3.20
CA ALA A 78 13.24 4.14 -4.64
C ALA A 78 11.80 4.00 -5.15
N PHE A 79 11.08 2.97 -4.71
CA PHE A 79 9.69 2.75 -5.05
C PHE A 79 8.79 3.87 -4.50
N LEU A 80 8.97 4.26 -3.24
CA LEU A 80 8.22 5.35 -2.62
C LEU A 80 8.44 6.68 -3.35
N ARG A 81 9.67 6.95 -3.79
CA ARG A 81 9.97 8.12 -4.61
C ARG A 81 9.16 8.10 -5.91
N GLN A 82 9.14 6.97 -6.61
CA GLN A 82 8.37 6.86 -7.85
C GLN A 82 6.88 7.09 -7.63
N LEU A 83 6.32 6.59 -6.53
CA LEU A 83 4.93 6.87 -6.15
C LEU A 83 4.72 8.36 -5.87
N SER A 84 5.65 8.99 -5.14
CA SER A 84 5.60 10.42 -4.81
C SER A 84 5.68 11.29 -6.06
N ASP A 85 6.61 11.01 -6.98
CA ASP A 85 6.80 11.76 -8.21
C ASP A 85 5.59 11.65 -9.15
N LYS A 86 4.81 10.56 -9.06
CA LYS A 86 3.54 10.37 -9.78
C LYS A 86 2.31 10.88 -9.02
N GLY A 87 2.48 11.50 -7.87
CA GLY A 87 1.37 12.00 -7.05
C GLY A 87 0.47 10.90 -6.48
N MET A 88 1.00 9.67 -6.32
CA MET A 88 0.27 8.52 -5.79
C MET A 88 0.60 8.20 -4.33
N PHE A 89 1.56 8.91 -3.76
CA PHE A 89 1.97 8.80 -2.37
C PHE A 89 1.77 10.15 -1.65
N GLU A 90 1.00 10.10 -0.58
CA GLU A 90 0.82 11.18 0.35
C GLU A 90 1.46 10.79 1.68
N GLU A 91 2.30 11.64 2.23
CA GLU A 91 3.00 11.41 3.50
C GLU A 91 2.05 11.01 4.64
N SER A 92 0.90 11.67 4.72
CA SER A 92 -0.11 11.42 5.75
C SER A 92 -0.65 9.98 5.76
N LYS A 93 -0.56 9.27 4.63
CA LYS A 93 -1.00 7.88 4.46
C LYS A 93 0.07 6.87 4.87
N ALA A 94 1.32 7.28 5.04
CA ALA A 94 2.42 6.38 5.37
C ALA A 94 2.30 5.82 6.79
N ARG A 95 2.50 4.51 6.91
CA ARG A 95 2.64 3.77 8.16
C ARG A 95 3.85 2.85 8.03
N VAL A 96 4.68 2.75 9.05
CA VAL A 96 5.86 1.88 9.01
C VAL A 96 5.63 0.67 9.92
N VAL A 97 5.89 -0.52 9.40
CA VAL A 97 5.87 -1.77 10.16
C VAL A 97 7.27 -2.37 10.13
N LEU A 98 7.96 -2.31 11.26
CA LEU A 98 9.25 -2.98 11.42
C LEU A 98 9.00 -4.44 11.80
N ASN A 99 9.12 -5.33 10.82
CA ASN A 99 8.83 -6.75 10.99
C ASN A 99 10.09 -7.56 11.33
N LYS A 100 9.93 -8.57 12.19
CA LYS A 100 11.03 -9.42 12.68
C LYS A 100 12.16 -8.60 13.31
N PHE A 101 11.80 -7.57 14.05
CA PHE A 101 12.76 -6.62 14.61
C PHE A 101 13.57 -7.25 15.74
N ILE A 102 14.90 -7.11 15.66
CA ILE A 102 15.84 -7.45 16.71
C ILE A 102 16.60 -6.17 17.07
N ARG A 103 16.43 -5.70 18.30
CA ARG A 103 17.17 -4.55 18.79
C ARG A 103 18.63 -4.93 19.04
N THR A 104 19.53 -4.26 18.35
CA THR A 104 20.98 -4.40 18.58
C THR A 104 21.54 -3.09 19.12
N LYS A 105 22.84 -3.07 19.44
CA LYS A 105 23.52 -1.84 19.86
C LYS A 105 23.49 -0.77 18.75
N GLU A 106 23.66 -1.20 17.50
CA GLU A 106 23.82 -0.33 16.33
C GLU A 106 22.51 -0.09 15.59
N ILE A 107 21.58 -1.06 15.61
CA ILE A 107 20.33 -0.98 14.86
C ILE A 107 19.16 -0.74 15.81
N ARG A 108 18.58 0.46 15.69
CA ARG A 108 17.41 0.92 16.42
C ARG A 108 16.32 1.30 15.44
N GLU A 109 15.08 1.38 15.91
CA GLU A 109 13.90 1.71 15.10
C GLU A 109 14.08 2.99 14.29
N GLU A 110 14.63 4.04 14.94
CA GLU A 110 14.83 5.36 14.33
C GLU A 110 15.80 5.31 13.13
N ILE A 111 16.77 4.39 13.16
CA ILE A 111 17.74 4.22 12.07
C ILE A 111 17.06 3.61 10.85
N LEU A 112 16.24 2.57 11.05
CA LEU A 112 15.50 1.92 9.96
C LEU A 112 14.46 2.87 9.36
N ILE A 113 13.66 3.53 10.20
CA ILE A 113 12.66 4.50 9.76
C ILE A 113 13.33 5.67 9.03
N GLY A 114 14.45 6.18 9.56
CA GLY A 114 15.25 7.22 8.91
C GLY A 114 15.79 6.79 7.55
N GLY A 115 16.23 5.54 7.41
CA GLY A 115 16.68 4.97 6.13
C GLY A 115 15.57 4.92 5.08
N ILE A 116 14.36 4.52 5.49
CA ILE A 116 13.20 4.47 4.57
C ILE A 116 12.74 5.87 4.16
N SER A 117 12.80 6.85 5.07
CA SER A 117 12.29 8.20 4.83
C SER A 117 13.17 9.04 3.90
N ILE A 118 14.45 8.73 3.79
CA ILE A 118 15.41 9.57 3.06
C ILE A 118 15.84 8.89 1.78
N TYR A 119 15.43 9.47 0.66
CA TYR A 119 15.99 9.08 -0.64
C TYR A 119 17.30 9.82 -0.90
N ASN A 120 18.36 9.04 -1.10
CA ASN A 120 19.69 9.56 -1.45
C ASN A 120 20.04 9.11 -2.87
N ASP A 121 19.78 9.96 -3.86
CA ASP A 121 20.22 9.73 -5.23
C ASP A 121 21.66 10.27 -5.35
N ALA A 122 22.57 9.45 -5.86
CA ALA A 122 23.95 9.86 -6.10
C ALA A 122 24.07 11.08 -7.06
N ALA A 123 23.06 11.29 -7.90
CA ALA A 123 22.97 12.43 -8.80
C ALA A 123 22.38 13.69 -8.17
N MET A 124 21.82 13.62 -6.95
CA MET A 124 21.20 14.76 -6.29
C MET A 124 22.06 15.28 -5.13
N THR A 125 22.31 16.57 -5.14
CA THR A 125 23.00 17.28 -4.06
C THR A 125 22.10 17.51 -2.84
N VAL A 126 20.78 17.34 -2.98
CA VAL A 126 19.79 17.59 -1.92
C VAL A 126 19.08 16.29 -1.53
N ARG A 127 19.15 15.96 -0.23
CA ARG A 127 18.36 14.86 0.34
C ARG A 127 16.88 15.25 0.37
N LYS A 128 16.03 14.47 -0.27
CA LYS A 128 14.57 14.64 -0.20
C LYS A 128 14.03 13.68 0.87
N GLU A 129 13.34 14.23 1.87
CA GLU A 129 12.59 13.44 2.83
C GLU A 129 11.24 13.07 2.18
N LEU A 130 10.89 11.78 2.18
CA LEU A 130 9.67 11.26 1.58
C LEU A 130 8.49 11.33 2.55
N PHE A 131 8.77 11.28 3.84
CA PHE A 131 7.82 11.49 4.94
C PHE A 131 8.58 11.91 6.20
N ASP A 132 7.89 12.60 7.11
CA ASP A 132 8.47 13.01 8.41
C ASP A 132 8.69 11.79 9.30
N ARG A 133 9.94 11.36 9.41
CA ARG A 133 10.38 10.23 10.24
C ARG A 133 10.10 10.38 11.74
N ARG A 134 9.85 11.60 12.22
CA ARG A 134 9.57 11.88 13.64
C ARG A 134 8.11 11.68 13.97
N ASN A 135 7.22 11.92 12.99
CA ASN A 135 5.77 11.91 13.16
C ASN A 135 5.09 10.73 12.49
N VAL A 136 5.81 9.94 11.66
CA VAL A 136 5.22 8.77 11.02
C VAL A 136 4.75 7.76 12.06
N LYS A 137 3.52 7.30 11.92
CA LYS A 137 3.01 6.22 12.77
C LYS A 137 3.75 4.93 12.42
N HIS A 138 4.27 4.24 13.42
CA HIS A 138 4.96 2.98 13.22
C HIS A 138 4.60 1.95 14.27
N ILE A 139 4.83 0.69 13.92
CA ILE A 139 4.70 -0.46 14.82
C ILE A 139 5.90 -1.37 14.61
N THR A 140 6.38 -1.91 15.72
CA THR A 140 7.47 -2.88 15.75
C THR A 140 6.92 -4.24 16.15
N ILE A 141 7.14 -5.22 15.27
CA ILE A 141 6.84 -6.64 15.53
C ILE A 141 8.18 -7.32 15.86
N PRO A 142 8.41 -7.72 17.11
CA PRO A 142 9.68 -8.29 17.50
C PRO A 142 9.91 -9.65 16.84
N PHE A 143 11.16 -9.96 16.54
CA PHE A 143 11.54 -11.32 16.18
C PHE A 143 11.49 -12.20 17.45
N ASP A 144 10.73 -13.26 17.36
CA ASP A 144 10.61 -14.28 18.39
C ASP A 144 10.68 -15.66 17.72
N LEU A 145 11.72 -16.41 18.07
CA LEU A 145 11.98 -17.70 17.44
C LEU A 145 10.79 -18.67 17.61
N LYS A 146 10.14 -18.68 18.78
CA LYS A 146 9.00 -19.56 19.04
C LYS A 146 7.82 -19.22 18.12
N SER A 147 7.51 -17.94 17.98
CA SER A 147 6.47 -17.46 17.07
C SER A 147 6.85 -17.69 15.61
N TYR A 148 8.11 -17.55 15.26
CA TYR A 148 8.58 -17.82 13.90
C TYR A 148 8.46 -19.31 13.53
N LEU A 149 8.85 -20.21 14.42
CA LEU A 149 8.68 -21.66 14.20
C LEU A 149 7.19 -22.02 14.10
N ARG A 150 6.34 -21.47 14.96
CA ARG A 150 4.89 -21.67 14.87
C ARG A 150 4.33 -21.17 13.54
N TYR A 151 4.82 -20.06 13.01
CA TYR A 151 4.45 -19.56 11.69
C TYR A 151 4.85 -20.55 10.58
N LEU A 152 6.08 -21.09 10.62
CA LEU A 152 6.54 -22.07 9.63
C LEU A 152 5.70 -23.34 9.68
N ASP A 153 5.40 -23.87 10.87
CA ASP A 153 4.49 -25.03 11.05
C ASP A 153 3.11 -24.73 10.46
N GLY A 154 2.59 -23.51 10.69
CA GLY A 154 1.32 -23.05 10.14
C GLY A 154 1.29 -23.02 8.62
N LEU A 155 2.38 -22.62 7.97
CA LEU A 155 2.48 -22.64 6.51
C LEU A 155 2.40 -24.07 5.96
N VAL A 156 3.06 -25.04 6.61
CA VAL A 156 3.05 -26.45 6.19
C VAL A 156 1.68 -27.10 6.41
N THR A 157 1.02 -26.75 7.51
CA THR A 157 -0.27 -27.37 7.91
C THR A 157 -1.48 -26.56 7.44
N CYS A 158 -1.28 -25.43 6.76
CA CYS A 158 -2.32 -24.47 6.38
C CYS A 158 -3.15 -23.98 7.60
N ASP A 159 -2.52 -23.86 8.77
CA ASP A 159 -3.17 -23.41 10.01
C ASP A 159 -2.87 -21.93 10.27
N ILE A 160 -3.88 -21.09 10.06
CA ILE A 160 -3.82 -19.63 10.29
C ILE A 160 -4.21 -19.22 11.71
N SER A 161 -4.40 -20.17 12.64
CA SER A 161 -4.79 -19.85 14.00
C SER A 161 -3.70 -19.10 14.76
N LEU A 162 -4.10 -18.20 15.66
CA LEU A 162 -3.18 -17.45 16.53
C LEU A 162 -2.74 -18.25 17.76
N LYS A 163 -3.14 -19.52 17.86
CA LYS A 163 -2.78 -20.39 18.98
C LYS A 163 -1.29 -20.78 18.91
N GLY A 164 -0.61 -20.67 20.03
CA GLY A 164 0.80 -21.10 20.15
C GLY A 164 1.83 -19.97 19.97
N TYR A 165 1.42 -18.79 19.50
CA TYR A 165 2.28 -17.61 19.45
C TYR A 165 2.55 -17.03 20.85
N THR A 166 3.67 -16.32 21.00
CA THR A 166 4.01 -15.65 22.26
C THR A 166 3.12 -14.44 22.54
N LYS A 167 3.02 -14.05 23.81
CA LYS A 167 2.20 -12.92 24.22
C LYS A 167 2.65 -11.60 23.60
N ASP A 168 3.96 -11.37 23.50
CA ASP A 168 4.54 -10.13 22.98
C ASP A 168 4.28 -10.01 21.48
N PHE A 169 4.44 -11.11 20.73
CA PHE A 169 4.10 -11.16 19.31
C PHE A 169 2.60 -10.89 19.09
N LEU A 170 1.73 -11.56 19.87
CA LEU A 170 0.28 -11.34 19.77
C LEU A 170 -0.13 -9.91 20.15
N GLN A 171 0.54 -9.30 21.13
CA GLN A 171 0.28 -7.90 21.48
C GLN A 171 0.67 -6.96 20.34
N SER A 172 1.82 -7.20 19.68
CA SER A 172 2.23 -6.40 18.50
C SER A 172 1.24 -6.54 17.35
N LEU A 173 0.73 -7.75 17.08
CA LEU A 173 -0.34 -7.95 16.08
C LEU A 173 -1.64 -7.23 16.44
N LYS A 174 -2.04 -7.24 17.72
CA LYS A 174 -3.22 -6.48 18.19
C LYS A 174 -3.04 -4.99 17.98
N ASN A 175 -1.85 -4.47 18.26
CA ASN A 175 -1.54 -3.06 18.03
C ASN A 175 -1.61 -2.70 16.54
N LEU A 176 -1.07 -3.58 15.66
CA LEU A 176 -1.17 -3.41 14.21
C LEU A 176 -2.64 -3.43 13.75
N ALA A 177 -3.41 -4.40 14.21
CA ALA A 177 -4.84 -4.46 13.92
C ALA A 177 -5.58 -3.21 14.42
N GLY A 178 -5.23 -2.71 15.62
CA GLY A 178 -5.76 -1.46 16.16
C GLY A 178 -5.45 -0.26 15.25
N MET A 179 -4.26 -0.20 14.65
CA MET A 179 -3.90 0.83 13.69
C MET A 179 -4.72 0.72 12.41
N VAL A 180 -4.82 -0.47 11.82
CA VAL A 180 -5.59 -0.74 10.59
C VAL A 180 -7.08 -0.42 10.76
N TYR A 181 -7.68 -0.81 11.87
CA TYR A 181 -9.10 -0.58 12.12
C TYR A 181 -9.42 0.81 12.67
N GLY A 182 -8.40 1.64 12.93
CA GLY A 182 -8.61 2.96 13.54
C GLY A 182 -9.24 2.88 14.94
N ILE A 183 -9.01 1.79 15.66
CA ILE A 183 -9.52 1.58 17.03
C ILE A 183 -8.68 2.45 17.99
N GLY A 184 -8.99 3.72 18.01
CA GLY A 184 -8.31 4.72 18.84
C GLY A 184 -8.57 6.11 18.29
N ASN A 185 -9.81 6.60 18.36
CA ASN A 185 -10.19 7.99 18.09
C ASN A 185 -10.04 8.51 16.64
N THR A 186 -10.84 8.01 15.71
CA THR A 186 -11.29 8.84 14.59
C THR A 186 -12.69 8.45 14.16
N LYS A 187 -13.57 9.45 14.05
CA LYS A 187 -14.87 9.31 13.39
C LYS A 187 -14.64 8.67 12.04
N LYS A 188 -15.34 7.56 11.75
CA LYS A 188 -15.34 6.92 10.44
C LYS A 188 -15.69 7.97 9.38
N GLU A 189 -14.70 8.49 8.68
CA GLU A 189 -14.98 9.18 7.43
C GLU A 189 -15.44 8.12 6.44
N LYS A 190 -16.68 8.26 5.97
CA LYS A 190 -17.18 7.41 4.88
C LYS A 190 -16.28 7.66 3.67
N TYR A 191 -15.74 6.59 3.11
CA TYR A 191 -15.05 6.65 1.83
C TYR A 191 -15.93 7.36 0.82
N THR A 192 -15.47 8.48 0.29
CA THR A 192 -16.06 9.18 -0.84
C THR A 192 -15.12 8.94 -2.01
N PRO A 193 -15.55 8.18 -3.05
CA PRO A 193 -14.69 7.98 -4.21
C PRO A 193 -14.29 9.33 -4.80
N PRO A 194 -13.06 9.48 -5.30
CA PRO A 194 -12.63 10.69 -5.98
C PRO A 194 -13.59 10.96 -7.15
N SER A 195 -14.25 12.12 -7.14
CA SER A 195 -15.16 12.52 -8.21
C SER A 195 -14.39 12.54 -9.53
N ILE A 196 -14.81 11.72 -10.48
CA ILE A 196 -14.35 11.82 -11.86
C ILE A 196 -14.77 13.17 -12.35
N ARG A 197 -13.85 14.15 -12.37
CA ARG A 197 -14.08 15.39 -13.09
C ARG A 197 -14.15 15.01 -14.58
N ASN A 198 -15.35 14.91 -15.09
CA ASN A 198 -15.60 14.91 -16.53
C ASN A 198 -15.07 16.25 -17.05
N ASN A 199 -13.86 16.27 -17.55
CA ASN A 199 -13.40 17.33 -18.41
C ASN A 199 -14.25 17.22 -19.68
N SER A 200 -15.38 17.93 -19.69
CA SER A 200 -16.10 18.24 -20.92
C SER A 200 -15.13 18.96 -21.83
N ILE A 201 -14.68 18.27 -22.86
CA ILE A 201 -13.94 18.86 -23.98
C ILE A 201 -14.91 19.86 -24.62
N ASN A 202 -14.71 21.13 -24.37
CA ASN A 202 -15.36 22.21 -25.10
C ASN A 202 -14.86 22.12 -26.56
N ASN A 203 -15.65 21.50 -27.40
CA ASN A 203 -15.58 21.63 -28.85
C ASN A 203 -16.02 23.05 -29.23
N ASN A 204 -15.14 24.02 -29.06
CA ASN A 204 -15.32 25.30 -29.71
C ASN A 204 -14.89 25.15 -31.16
N GLY A 205 -15.89 25.30 -32.03
CA GLY A 205 -15.80 25.13 -33.47
C GLY A 205 -14.74 26.01 -34.12
N PHE A 206 -13.94 25.38 -34.94
CA PHE A 206 -13.25 26.07 -36.04
C PHE A 206 -14.17 26.07 -37.24
N SER A 207 -14.84 27.20 -37.45
CA SER A 207 -15.54 27.52 -38.69
C SER A 207 -14.51 27.96 -39.71
N THR A 208 -14.14 27.08 -40.62
CA THR A 208 -13.33 27.41 -41.81
C THR A 208 -14.25 27.95 -42.87
N LYS A 209 -14.24 29.27 -43.08
CA LYS A 209 -14.82 29.88 -44.29
C LYS A 209 -13.96 29.53 -45.48
N MET A 210 -14.48 28.69 -46.38
CA MET A 210 -13.99 28.57 -47.73
C MET A 210 -14.43 29.82 -48.52
N ASN A 211 -13.47 30.63 -48.96
CA ASN A 211 -13.66 31.60 -50.01
C ASN A 211 -13.29 30.92 -51.34
N ASN A 212 -14.30 30.65 -52.14
CA ASN A 212 -14.14 30.44 -53.56
C ASN A 212 -13.81 31.77 -54.23
N THR A 213 -12.71 31.80 -54.96
CA THR A 213 -12.54 32.77 -56.05
C THR A 213 -11.96 31.98 -57.22
N LEU A 214 -12.85 31.72 -58.17
CA LEU A 214 -12.54 31.46 -59.57
C LEU A 214 -12.19 32.80 -60.24
N ASP A 215 -11.42 32.70 -61.29
CA ASP A 215 -11.21 33.56 -62.41
C ASP A 215 -9.80 34.17 -62.57
N GLN A 216 -9.21 33.69 -63.53
CA GLN A 216 -8.39 34.03 -64.72
C GLN A 216 -7.05 33.35 -64.74
#